data_0aabe04d4d573e66f617537b34ef086b
#
_entry.id   0aabe04d4d573e66f617537b34ef086b
#
_cell.length_a   1.000
_cell.length_b   1.000
_cell.length_c   1.000
_cell.angle_alpha   90.00
_cell.angle_beta   90.00
_cell.angle_gamma   90.00
#
_symmetry.space_group_name_H-M   'P 1'
#
loop_
_entity.id
_entity.type
_entity.pdbx_description
1 polymer ?
#
loop_
_entity_poly.entity_id
_entity_poly.type
_entity_poly.pdbx_seq_one_letter_code
_entity_poly.pdbx_strand_id
1 'polypeptide(L)'
;MIILWNSAGMVVELTLVDDTGTQTSYEWPAGRTLARDMLAYLRDRLAEHGKTLADMTGIGARSGPGSFTGLRIGLTVLNTLAHEQHIPIVGAMGDDWRTVCLKRLAHGEDDSIVLPQYGAAAHITQPKK
;
A
#
# COMPACT_ATOMS: atom_id res chain seq x y z
N MET A 1 6.35 13.01 -1.25
CA MET A 1 6.71 11.65 -0.83
C MET A 1 5.67 10.66 -1.31
N ILE A 2 6.09 9.67 -2.07
CA ILE A 2 5.21 8.59 -2.51
C ILE A 2 5.37 7.41 -1.55
N ILE A 3 4.26 6.79 -1.20
CA ILE A 3 4.22 5.62 -0.31
C ILE A 3 3.94 4.39 -1.17
N LEU A 4 4.79 3.37 -1.06
CA LEU A 4 4.55 2.07 -1.70
C LEU A 4 4.41 1.03 -0.60
N TRP A 5 3.27 0.36 -0.55
CA TRP A 5 2.88 -0.49 0.58
C TRP A 5 2.49 -1.88 0.14
N ASN A 6 3.01 -2.88 0.85
CA ASN A 6 2.63 -4.28 0.64
C ASN A 6 2.38 -4.95 1.99
N SER A 7 1.13 -5.28 2.28
CA SER A 7 0.77 -6.08 3.46
C SER A 7 0.10 -7.39 3.05
N ALA A 8 0.52 -7.94 1.91
CA ALA A 8 0.01 -9.22 1.44
C ALA A 8 0.48 -10.40 2.29
N GLY A 9 1.55 -10.26 3.04
CA GLY A 9 2.09 -11.28 3.92
C GLY A 9 2.22 -10.79 5.35
N MET A 10 2.80 -11.62 6.21
CA MET A 10 3.00 -11.30 7.62
C MET A 10 4.04 -10.18 7.82
N VAL A 11 4.98 -10.08 6.91
CA VAL A 11 5.96 -9.01 6.93
C VAL A 11 5.49 -7.93 5.97
N VAL A 12 5.29 -6.73 6.47
CA VAL A 12 4.90 -5.59 5.66
C VAL A 12 6.15 -5.02 4.99
N GLU A 13 6.01 -4.66 3.71
CA GLU A 13 7.06 -3.97 2.98
C GLU A 13 6.60 -2.55 2.70
N LEU A 14 7.41 -1.59 3.07
CA LEU A 14 7.13 -0.17 2.84
C LEU A 14 8.31 0.44 2.10
N THR A 15 8.04 1.16 1.02
CA THR A 15 9.07 1.93 0.33
C THR A 15 8.61 3.38 0.26
N LEU A 16 9.47 4.29 0.67
CA LEU A 16 9.23 5.72 0.57
C LEU A 16 10.05 6.26 -0.59
N VAL A 17 9.42 7.02 -1.47
CA VAL A 17 10.09 7.60 -2.65
C VAL A 17 10.00 9.12 -2.54
N ASP A 18 11.15 9.78 -2.46
CA ASP A 18 11.18 11.24 -2.32
C ASP A 18 11.11 11.93 -3.70
N ASP A 19 11.17 13.27 -3.68
CA ASP A 19 11.03 14.07 -4.90
C ASP A 19 12.15 13.85 -5.89
N THR A 20 13.30 13.35 -5.44
CA THR A 20 14.43 13.06 -6.32
C THR A 20 14.38 11.65 -6.88
N GLY A 21 13.41 10.85 -6.45
CA GLY A 21 13.32 9.45 -6.85
C GLY A 21 14.10 8.50 -5.96
N THR A 22 14.71 9.01 -4.89
CA THR A 22 15.44 8.16 -3.96
C THR A 22 14.46 7.31 -3.17
N GLN A 23 14.73 6.00 -3.09
CA GLN A 23 13.85 5.04 -2.44
C GLN A 23 14.50 4.54 -1.14
N THR A 24 13.70 4.49 -0.09
CA THR A 24 14.11 3.91 1.20
C THR A 24 13.08 2.83 1.53
N SER A 25 13.55 1.61 1.73
CA SER A 25 12.66 0.48 1.96
C SER A 25 12.81 -0.05 3.38
N TYR A 26 11.68 -0.51 3.92
CA TYR A 26 11.57 -1.04 5.28
C TYR A 26 10.81 -2.34 5.24
N GLU A 27 11.16 -3.24 6.15
CA GLU A 27 10.38 -4.45 6.42
C GLU A 27 9.90 -4.42 7.85
N TRP A 28 8.64 -4.72 8.05
CA TRP A 28 8.02 -4.67 9.37
C TRP A 28 7.23 -5.95 9.62
N PRO A 29 7.66 -6.79 10.56
CA PRO A 29 6.92 -8.01 10.88
C PRO A 29 5.71 -7.69 11.76
N ALA A 30 4.74 -6.99 11.18
CA ALA A 30 3.58 -6.51 11.92
C ALA A 30 2.70 -7.63 12.45
N GLY A 31 2.53 -8.68 11.65
CA GLY A 31 1.68 -9.80 12.05
C GLY A 31 0.31 -9.32 12.47
N ARG A 32 -0.11 -9.72 13.68
CA ARG A 32 -1.44 -9.42 14.20
C ARG A 32 -1.62 -7.99 14.69
N THR A 33 -0.53 -7.23 14.78
CA THR A 33 -0.62 -5.85 15.28
C THR A 33 -0.82 -4.83 14.17
N LEU A 34 -0.94 -5.27 12.93
CA LEU A 34 -1.04 -4.39 11.78
C LEU A 34 -2.12 -3.32 11.94
N ALA A 35 -3.34 -3.74 12.26
CA ALA A 35 -4.46 -2.80 12.37
C ALA A 35 -4.21 -1.74 13.45
N ARG A 36 -3.64 -2.16 14.58
CA ARG A 36 -3.39 -1.26 15.70
C ARG A 36 -2.29 -0.26 15.39
N ASP A 37 -1.22 -0.71 14.74
CA ASP A 37 0.02 0.05 14.68
C ASP A 37 0.34 0.69 13.33
N MET A 38 -0.43 0.37 12.29
CA MET A 38 -0.09 0.77 10.92
C MET A 38 0.05 2.27 10.74
N LEU A 39 -0.90 3.05 11.23
CA LEU A 39 -0.88 4.48 11.02
C LEU A 39 0.30 5.13 11.73
N ALA A 40 0.58 4.69 12.97
CA ALA A 40 1.74 5.19 13.71
C ALA A 40 3.04 4.78 13.02
N TYR A 41 3.08 3.58 12.46
CA TYR A 41 4.27 3.12 11.74
C TYR A 41 4.56 4.02 10.53
N LEU A 42 3.54 4.31 9.73
CA LEU A 42 3.70 5.21 8.58
C LEU A 42 4.15 6.59 9.02
N ARG A 43 3.51 7.14 10.05
CA ARG A 43 3.85 8.45 10.56
C ARG A 43 5.31 8.50 11.01
N ASP A 44 5.77 7.48 11.73
CA ASP A 44 7.11 7.44 12.26
C ASP A 44 8.16 7.28 11.17
N ARG A 45 7.86 6.46 10.14
CA ARG A 45 8.81 6.31 9.02
C ARG A 45 8.90 7.60 8.21
N LEU A 46 7.79 8.29 8.00
CA LEU A 46 7.81 9.58 7.32
C LEU A 46 8.60 10.62 8.12
N ALA A 47 8.45 10.60 9.45
CA ALA A 47 9.17 11.53 10.32
C ALA A 47 10.69 11.37 10.21
N GLU A 48 11.18 10.16 9.95
CA GLU A 48 12.60 9.93 9.73
C GLU A 48 13.15 10.71 8.54
N HIS A 49 12.29 11.10 7.62
CA HIS A 49 12.65 11.88 6.43
C HIS A 49 12.23 13.34 6.57
N GLY A 50 11.85 13.77 7.76
CA GLY A 50 11.38 15.14 7.98
C GLY A 50 10.01 15.40 7.36
N LYS A 51 9.21 14.37 7.16
CA LYS A 51 7.91 14.46 6.48
C LYS A 51 6.77 14.06 7.42
N THR A 52 5.56 14.48 7.05
CA THR A 52 4.34 14.11 7.75
C THR A 52 3.38 13.44 6.77
N LEU A 53 2.24 12.98 7.27
CA LEU A 53 1.22 12.41 6.40
C LEU A 53 0.73 13.42 5.37
N ALA A 54 0.72 14.70 5.71
CA ALA A 54 0.32 15.74 4.77
C ALA A 54 1.29 15.93 3.60
N ASP A 55 2.50 15.41 3.73
CA ASP A 55 3.51 15.50 2.67
C ASP A 55 3.42 14.36 1.67
N MET A 56 2.51 13.42 1.85
CA MET A 56 2.30 12.35 0.88
C MET A 56 1.71 12.94 -0.41
N THR A 57 2.22 12.49 -1.56
CA THR A 57 1.76 12.97 -2.87
C THR A 57 1.10 11.87 -3.68
N GLY A 58 1.24 10.63 -3.28
CA GLY A 58 0.63 9.51 -3.96
C GLY A 58 0.88 8.22 -3.19
N ILE A 59 0.00 7.25 -3.40
CA ILE A 59 0.10 5.95 -2.75
C ILE A 59 0.02 4.86 -3.80
N GLY A 60 0.98 3.92 -3.78
CA GLY A 60 0.92 2.70 -4.55
C GLY A 60 0.82 1.52 -3.60
N ALA A 61 -0.07 0.59 -3.88
CA ALA A 61 -0.27 -0.55 -3.01
C ALA A 61 -0.26 -1.85 -3.81
N ARG A 62 0.40 -2.87 -3.25
CA ARG A 62 0.22 -4.21 -3.80
C ARG A 62 -1.18 -4.67 -3.40
N SER A 63 -2.01 -4.91 -4.40
CA SER A 63 -3.41 -5.32 -4.15
C SER A 63 -3.55 -6.82 -3.96
N GLY A 64 -2.51 -7.59 -4.21
CA GLY A 64 -2.51 -9.03 -4.06
C GLY A 64 -1.57 -9.71 -5.04
N PRO A 65 -1.64 -11.04 -5.11
CA PRO A 65 -2.38 -11.92 -4.24
C PRO A 65 -1.76 -11.99 -2.85
N GLY A 66 -2.54 -12.40 -1.85
CA GLY A 66 -1.98 -12.53 -0.51
C GLY A 66 -3.02 -12.74 0.57
N SER A 67 -2.58 -12.53 1.80
CA SER A 67 -3.38 -12.73 3.00
C SER A 67 -4.63 -11.86 2.99
N PHE A 68 -5.77 -12.50 3.23
CA PHE A 68 -7.06 -11.83 3.28
C PHE A 68 -7.05 -10.68 4.28
N THR A 69 -6.63 -10.96 5.51
CA THR A 69 -6.65 -9.98 6.59
C THR A 69 -5.68 -8.83 6.33
N GLY A 70 -4.43 -9.15 5.98
CA GLY A 70 -3.40 -8.13 5.76
C GLY A 70 -3.74 -7.19 4.62
N LEU A 71 -4.25 -7.73 3.50
CA LEU A 71 -4.64 -6.90 2.37
C LEU A 71 -5.80 -5.98 2.75
N ARG A 72 -6.83 -6.51 3.42
CA ARG A 72 -7.99 -5.70 3.80
C ARG A 72 -7.62 -4.56 4.73
N ILE A 73 -6.85 -4.86 5.78
CA ILE A 73 -6.45 -3.84 6.75
C ILE A 73 -5.63 -2.76 6.07
N GLY A 74 -4.58 -3.15 5.35
CA GLY A 74 -3.69 -2.20 4.71
C GLY A 74 -4.41 -1.32 3.70
N LEU A 75 -5.18 -1.93 2.81
CA LEU A 75 -5.88 -1.17 1.77
C LEU A 75 -6.95 -0.25 2.35
N THR A 76 -7.65 -0.69 3.41
CA THR A 76 -8.65 0.17 4.05
C THR A 76 -8.00 1.45 4.58
N VAL A 77 -6.88 1.34 5.29
CA VAL A 77 -6.18 2.50 5.82
C VAL A 77 -5.66 3.39 4.70
N LEU A 78 -5.03 2.79 3.68
CA LEU A 78 -4.46 3.56 2.58
C LEU A 78 -5.51 4.27 1.75
N ASN A 79 -6.63 3.61 1.47
CA ASN A 79 -7.74 4.24 0.75
C ASN A 79 -8.28 5.44 1.53
N THR A 80 -8.40 5.30 2.84
CA THR A 80 -8.86 6.40 3.71
C THR A 80 -7.89 7.56 3.67
N LEU A 81 -6.59 7.28 3.78
CA LEU A 81 -5.56 8.32 3.73
C LEU A 81 -5.56 9.05 2.38
N ALA A 82 -5.66 8.30 1.29
CA ALA A 82 -5.69 8.90 -0.04
C ALA A 82 -6.88 9.84 -0.19
N HIS A 83 -8.05 9.41 0.28
CA HIS A 83 -9.26 10.22 0.23
C HIS A 83 -9.12 11.49 1.08
N GLU A 84 -8.63 11.33 2.30
CA GLU A 84 -8.49 12.47 3.23
C GLU A 84 -7.46 13.48 2.76
N GLN A 85 -6.38 13.01 2.16
CA GLN A 85 -5.30 13.88 1.69
C GLN A 85 -5.54 14.39 0.26
N HIS A 86 -6.57 13.91 -0.41
CA HIS A 86 -6.88 14.26 -1.81
C HIS A 86 -5.69 13.94 -2.74
N ILE A 87 -5.13 12.75 -2.58
CA ILE A 87 -4.01 12.29 -3.39
C ILE A 87 -4.39 11.01 -4.13
N PRO A 88 -3.73 10.71 -5.26
CA PRO A 88 -4.02 9.49 -6.01
C PRO A 88 -3.55 8.24 -5.28
N ILE A 89 -4.29 7.16 -5.49
CA ILE A 89 -3.91 5.82 -5.03
C ILE A 89 -4.09 4.86 -6.19
N VAL A 90 -3.07 4.03 -6.44
CA VAL A 90 -3.12 3.02 -7.48
C VAL A 90 -2.70 1.67 -6.90
N GLY A 91 -3.23 0.59 -7.49
CA GLY A 91 -2.90 -0.76 -7.08
C GLY A 91 -2.25 -1.55 -8.20
N ALA A 92 -1.50 -2.57 -7.83
CA ALA A 92 -0.94 -3.51 -8.79
C ALA A 92 -0.74 -4.85 -8.10
N MET A 93 -0.79 -5.92 -8.90
CA MET A 93 -0.57 -7.28 -8.42
C MET A 93 0.80 -7.77 -8.87
N GLY A 94 1.30 -8.78 -8.19
CA GLY A 94 2.51 -9.47 -8.62
C GLY A 94 3.79 -8.84 -8.13
N ASP A 95 4.91 -9.39 -8.60
CA ASP A 95 6.22 -9.04 -8.04
C ASP A 95 6.74 -7.69 -8.54
N ASP A 96 6.26 -7.20 -9.67
CA ASP A 96 6.66 -5.90 -10.21
C ASP A 96 5.74 -4.76 -9.77
N TRP A 97 4.97 -4.97 -8.74
CA TRP A 97 3.94 -4.03 -8.31
C TRP A 97 4.48 -2.61 -8.02
N ARG A 98 5.71 -2.52 -7.48
CA ARG A 98 6.29 -1.20 -7.20
C ARG A 98 6.53 -0.42 -8.48
N THR A 99 7.14 -1.06 -9.46
CA THR A 99 7.42 -0.44 -10.75
C THR A 99 6.14 -0.02 -11.45
N VAL A 100 5.14 -0.90 -11.43
CA VAL A 100 3.84 -0.61 -12.06
C VAL A 100 3.17 0.58 -11.38
N CYS A 101 3.13 0.59 -10.04
CA CYS A 101 2.51 1.68 -9.30
C CYS A 101 3.21 3.02 -9.57
N LEU A 102 4.54 3.04 -9.55
CA LEU A 102 5.28 4.27 -9.82
C LEU A 102 4.99 4.80 -11.21
N LYS A 103 4.93 3.91 -12.21
CA LYS A 103 4.64 4.30 -13.57
C LYS A 103 3.23 4.85 -13.69
N ARG A 104 2.26 4.21 -13.06
CA ARG A 104 0.87 4.67 -13.08
C ARG A 104 0.71 6.04 -12.42
N LEU A 105 1.34 6.23 -11.26
CA LEU A 105 1.32 7.53 -10.58
C LEU A 105 1.99 8.62 -11.41
N ALA A 106 3.11 8.30 -12.08
CA ALA A 106 3.80 9.25 -12.95
C ALA A 106 2.95 9.67 -14.13
N HIS A 107 2.04 8.80 -14.59
CA HIS A 107 1.12 9.11 -15.68
C HIS A 107 -0.17 9.78 -15.19
N GLY A 108 -0.27 10.12 -13.92
CA GLY A 108 -1.44 10.78 -13.38
C GLY A 108 -2.65 9.89 -13.16
N GLU A 109 -2.45 8.58 -13.10
CA GLU A 109 -3.55 7.66 -12.85
C GLU A 109 -3.96 7.66 -11.39
N ASP A 110 -5.23 7.39 -11.15
CA ASP A 110 -5.80 7.35 -9.81
C ASP A 110 -6.97 6.36 -9.82
N ASP A 111 -6.84 5.28 -9.05
CA ASP A 111 -7.90 4.29 -8.94
C ASP A 111 -9.00 4.74 -7.97
N SER A 112 -8.77 5.78 -7.22
CA SER A 112 -9.63 6.28 -6.13
C SER A 112 -9.73 5.31 -4.98
N ILE A 113 -10.01 4.05 -5.25
CA ILE A 113 -10.09 2.97 -4.26
C ILE A 113 -9.38 1.76 -4.84
N VAL A 114 -8.45 1.20 -4.09
CA VAL A 114 -7.80 -0.05 -4.44
C VAL A 114 -8.46 -1.17 -3.66
N LEU A 115 -8.97 -2.16 -4.37
CA LEU A 115 -9.63 -3.31 -3.76
C LEU A 115 -8.67 -4.48 -3.67
N PRO A 116 -8.79 -5.30 -2.62
CA PRO A 116 -7.92 -6.45 -2.48
C PRO A 116 -8.21 -7.52 -3.54
N GLN A 117 -7.15 -8.12 -4.05
CA GLN A 117 -7.23 -9.19 -5.05
C GLN A 117 -6.64 -10.45 -4.42
N TYR A 118 -7.52 -11.33 -3.95
CA TYR A 118 -7.09 -12.50 -3.19
C TYR A 118 -6.53 -13.63 -4.06
N GLY A 119 -6.59 -13.46 -5.35
CA GLY A 119 -6.08 -14.45 -6.27
C GLY A 119 -6.97 -15.67 -6.36
N ALA A 120 -6.36 -16.82 -6.63
CA ALA A 120 -7.10 -18.05 -6.82
C ALA A 120 -7.92 -18.42 -5.60
N ALA A 121 -7.49 -18.02 -4.42
CA ALA A 121 -8.23 -18.34 -3.20
C ALA A 121 -9.62 -17.73 -3.19
N ALA A 122 -9.74 -16.57 -3.74
CA ALA A 122 -11.03 -15.90 -3.73
C ALA A 122 -12.04 -16.59 -4.62
N HIS A 123 -11.58 -17.26 -5.65
CA HIS A 123 -12.48 -17.85 -6.55
C HIS A 123 -12.86 -19.27 -6.23
N ILE A 124 -12.29 -19.82 -5.26
CA ILE A 124 -12.65 -21.11 -4.80
C ILE A 124 -14.07 -21.26 -4.41
N THR A 125 -14.61 -20.36 -4.30
CA THR A 125 -15.94 -20.41 -4.05
C THR A 125 -16.76 -20.98 -5.16
N GLN A 126 -16.52 -21.40 -5.68
CA GLN A 126 -17.22 -21.64 -6.27
C GLN A 126 -17.93 -22.43 -6.40
N PRO A 127 -17.86 -22.61 -6.43
CA PRO A 127 -18.42 -23.11 -6.55
C PRO A 127 -19.16 -23.64 -6.49
N LYS A 128 -19.16 -23.68 -6.37
CA LYS A 128 -19.68 -24.20 -6.19
C LYS A 128 -20.66 -24.34 -6.37
N LYS A 129 -20.72 -24.36 -6.65
CA LYS A 129 -21.36 -24.62 -6.79
C LYS A 129 -22.01 -24.85 -6.67
#